data_42fc24521317122b7c34d259882156b5
#
_entry.id   42fc24521317122b7c34d259882156b5
#
_cell.length_a   1.000
_cell.length_b   1.000
_cell.length_c   1.000
_cell.angle_alpha   90.00
_cell.angle_beta   90.00
_cell.angle_gamma   90.00
#
_symmetry.space_group_name_H-M   'P 1'
#
loop_
_entity.id
_entity.type
_entity.pdbx_description
1 polymer ?
#
loop_
_entity_poly.entity_id
_entity_poly.type
_entity_poly.pdbx_seq_one_letter_code
_entity_poly.pdbx_strand_id
1 'polypeptide(L)'
;MTTFFHNNAYGRNFLGNAPVWYKYTIIVFLLLNPILFLTVDPYLAGWILVLEFIFTLAMALKCYPLQPGGLLAIQAVALGMTSPSTVYHEVELGLEVILLLIFMVAGIYFIKDMLLYVFTKILVYVRSKLILSLLFSFVAAVLSAFLDALTVTAVVITIAVGFYSIYHKVASGKEFHHDHDFHDDEQVGPPNRDDLEKFRAFLRSLMMHAAVGTALGGVCTLVGEPQNIIIADRAGWDFVEFFLRMSPVTMPVLAVGLLTVIFLESTKVFGYGSKIPPSVMNIILDFDRHEDERRTKQDYARIIAQAVVALWLVIGLMLHLAAVGLIGLSIIVLATSFTGVIEEHQIGKAFEEALPFTALLVVFFAIVAVINDQGLFAPVINYVLQQEGATQVASFFVANGLLSAISDNVFVATVYIGEIQTALNNGVINRDTFDLLAVAINTGTNIPSVATPNGQAAFLFLLTSALAPLIRLSYMKMVVMALPYTITMSITGFIAAYFYLMPATQDLYEAGLITQHTESPGETGSSSHH
;
A
#
# COMPACT_ATOMS: atom_id res chain seq x y z
N MET A 1 -34.55 15.93 -10.40
CA MET A 1 -33.08 16.17 -10.28
C MET A 1 -32.21 15.07 -10.88
N THR A 2 -32.63 13.80 -10.87
CA THR A 2 -31.90 12.67 -11.53
C THR A 2 -31.75 12.85 -13.05
N THR A 3 -32.58 13.67 -13.67
CA THR A 3 -32.60 13.91 -15.14
C THR A 3 -31.43 14.75 -15.66
N PHE A 4 -30.78 15.59 -14.83
CA PHE A 4 -29.66 16.42 -15.28
C PHE A 4 -28.44 15.57 -15.71
N PHE A 5 -28.04 14.59 -14.89
CA PHE A 5 -26.89 13.73 -15.21
C PHE A 5 -27.19 12.68 -16.27
N HIS A 6 -28.46 12.43 -16.62
CA HIS A 6 -28.85 11.50 -17.69
C HIS A 6 -29.05 12.18 -19.03
N ASN A 7 -29.60 13.39 -19.04
CA ASN A 7 -30.02 14.08 -20.26
C ASN A 7 -29.05 15.18 -20.73
N ASN A 8 -28.13 15.64 -19.88
CA ASN A 8 -27.17 16.69 -20.24
C ASN A 8 -25.78 16.10 -20.47
N ALA A 9 -25.13 16.43 -21.59
CA ALA A 9 -23.78 15.97 -21.91
C ALA A 9 -22.75 16.36 -20.85
N TYR A 10 -22.83 17.58 -20.32
CA TYR A 10 -21.95 18.05 -19.23
C TYR A 10 -22.13 17.23 -17.95
N GLY A 11 -23.38 16.91 -17.57
CA GLY A 11 -23.67 16.06 -16.41
C GLY A 11 -23.16 14.63 -16.59
N ARG A 12 -23.25 14.07 -17.79
CA ARG A 12 -22.70 12.73 -18.07
C ARG A 12 -21.19 12.71 -17.95
N ASN A 13 -20.50 13.75 -18.45
CA ASN A 13 -19.05 13.83 -18.42
C ASN A 13 -18.48 14.12 -17.02
N PHE A 14 -19.23 14.83 -16.16
CA PHE A 14 -18.79 15.10 -14.79
C PHE A 14 -18.59 13.80 -14.01
N LEU A 15 -17.38 13.52 -13.60
CA LEU A 15 -16.96 12.28 -12.92
C LEU A 15 -17.37 10.98 -13.62
N GLY A 16 -17.53 11.01 -14.95
CA GLY A 16 -17.74 9.85 -15.82
C GLY A 16 -18.87 8.92 -15.36
N ASN A 17 -18.56 7.64 -15.13
CA ASN A 17 -19.50 6.60 -14.72
C ASN A 17 -19.76 6.52 -13.20
N ALA A 18 -19.29 7.48 -12.41
CA ALA A 18 -19.55 7.52 -10.98
C ALA A 18 -21.07 7.55 -10.69
N PRO A 19 -21.55 6.95 -9.59
CA PRO A 19 -22.96 6.96 -9.23
C PRO A 19 -23.52 8.38 -9.12
N VAL A 20 -24.77 8.57 -9.55
CA VAL A 20 -25.41 9.90 -9.58
C VAL A 20 -25.43 10.55 -8.21
N TRP A 21 -25.70 9.80 -7.14
CA TRP A 21 -25.67 10.33 -5.77
C TRP A 21 -24.28 10.88 -5.40
N TYR A 22 -23.20 10.19 -5.82
CA TYR A 22 -21.82 10.61 -5.57
C TYR A 22 -21.50 11.93 -6.28
N LYS A 23 -21.92 12.07 -7.56
CA LYS A 23 -21.76 13.31 -8.31
C LYS A 23 -22.43 14.50 -7.60
N TYR A 24 -23.65 14.29 -7.08
CA TYR A 24 -24.33 15.32 -6.28
C TYR A 24 -23.58 15.64 -5.00
N THR A 25 -23.07 14.66 -4.29
CA THR A 25 -22.29 14.87 -3.08
C THR A 25 -21.07 15.76 -3.34
N ILE A 26 -20.30 15.47 -4.40
CA ILE A 26 -19.14 16.29 -4.75
C ILE A 26 -19.56 17.73 -5.14
N ILE A 27 -20.65 17.91 -5.86
CA ILE A 27 -21.17 19.26 -6.16
C ILE A 27 -21.58 19.99 -4.88
N VAL A 28 -22.23 19.28 -3.94
CA VAL A 28 -22.60 19.88 -2.64
C VAL A 28 -21.35 20.32 -1.88
N PHE A 29 -20.29 19.53 -1.84
CA PHE A 29 -19.02 19.88 -1.23
C PHE A 29 -18.43 21.16 -1.87
N LEU A 30 -18.35 21.20 -3.21
CA LEU A 30 -17.85 22.35 -3.93
C LEU A 30 -18.68 23.64 -3.75
N LEU A 31 -19.95 23.53 -3.40
CA LEU A 31 -20.81 24.67 -3.07
C LEU A 31 -20.74 25.05 -1.58
N LEU A 32 -20.57 24.07 -0.71
CA LEU A 32 -20.54 24.26 0.74
C LEU A 32 -19.27 24.97 1.20
N ASN A 33 -18.10 24.55 0.71
CA ASN A 33 -16.80 25.07 1.15
C ASN A 33 -16.67 26.59 1.01
N PRO A 34 -17.02 27.23 -0.15
CA PRO A 34 -16.98 28.68 -0.27
C PRO A 34 -17.90 29.40 0.73
N ILE A 35 -19.08 28.84 0.98
CA ILE A 35 -20.03 29.41 1.93
C ILE A 35 -19.44 29.36 3.34
N LEU A 36 -18.93 28.20 3.78
CA LEU A 36 -18.34 28.05 5.10
C LEU A 36 -17.12 28.95 5.27
N PHE A 37 -16.21 28.97 4.30
CA PHE A 37 -14.98 29.75 4.38
C PHE A 37 -15.21 31.26 4.41
N LEU A 38 -16.14 31.76 3.58
CA LEU A 38 -16.36 33.21 3.43
C LEU A 38 -17.37 33.77 4.44
N THR A 39 -18.31 32.96 4.99
CA THR A 39 -19.43 33.49 5.79
C THR A 39 -19.51 32.93 7.20
N VAL A 40 -18.83 31.82 7.53
CA VAL A 40 -18.93 31.19 8.83
C VAL A 40 -17.59 31.27 9.56
N ASP A 41 -16.67 30.35 9.27
CA ASP A 41 -15.37 30.28 9.91
C ASP A 41 -14.36 29.51 9.04
N PRO A 42 -13.17 30.08 8.75
CA PRO A 42 -12.14 29.42 7.96
C PRO A 42 -11.64 28.10 8.56
N TYR A 43 -11.49 28.03 9.89
CA TYR A 43 -11.05 26.83 10.60
C TYR A 43 -12.05 25.67 10.45
N LEU A 44 -13.35 25.96 10.62
CA LEU A 44 -14.41 24.99 10.39
C LEU A 44 -14.44 24.52 8.93
N ALA A 45 -14.29 25.46 7.98
CA ALA A 45 -14.23 25.12 6.55
C ALA A 45 -13.05 24.19 6.23
N GLY A 46 -11.89 24.41 6.86
CA GLY A 46 -10.73 23.53 6.75
C GLY A 46 -11.02 22.09 7.22
N TRP A 47 -11.62 21.93 8.38
CA TRP A 47 -12.02 20.61 8.90
C TRP A 47 -13.04 19.91 8.00
N ILE A 48 -14.03 20.63 7.49
CA ILE A 48 -15.03 20.09 6.58
C ILE A 48 -14.35 19.63 5.29
N LEU A 49 -13.45 20.44 4.70
CA LEU A 49 -12.68 20.06 3.52
C LEU A 49 -11.88 18.76 3.73
N VAL A 50 -11.22 18.61 4.88
CA VAL A 50 -10.47 17.38 5.22
C VAL A 50 -11.41 16.18 5.32
N LEU A 51 -12.56 16.32 5.96
CA LEU A 51 -13.57 15.24 6.05
C LEU A 51 -14.13 14.87 4.67
N GLU A 52 -14.39 15.86 3.81
CA GLU A 52 -14.81 15.65 2.43
C GLU A 52 -13.74 14.94 1.61
N PHE A 53 -12.48 15.30 1.80
CA PHE A 53 -11.36 14.62 1.17
C PHE A 53 -11.23 13.16 1.63
N ILE A 54 -11.31 12.89 2.94
CA ILE A 54 -11.37 11.53 3.51
C ILE A 54 -12.55 10.75 2.92
N PHE A 55 -13.71 11.39 2.74
CA PHE A 55 -14.85 10.78 2.06
C PHE A 55 -14.51 10.36 0.63
N THR A 56 -13.78 11.18 -0.14
CA THR A 56 -13.37 10.80 -1.51
C THR A 56 -12.45 9.59 -1.51
N LEU A 57 -11.54 9.47 -0.54
CA LEU A 57 -10.66 8.30 -0.36
C LEU A 57 -11.48 7.06 0.03
N ALA A 58 -12.39 7.19 0.99
CA ALA A 58 -13.28 6.10 1.41
C ALA A 58 -14.19 5.60 0.28
N MET A 59 -14.50 6.46 -0.69
CA MET A 59 -15.33 6.14 -1.85
C MET A 59 -14.52 5.80 -3.12
N ALA A 60 -13.24 5.45 -2.99
CA ALA A 60 -12.35 5.12 -4.12
C ALA A 60 -12.92 4.04 -5.06
N LEU A 61 -13.72 3.09 -4.55
CA LEU A 61 -14.44 2.10 -5.36
C LEU A 61 -15.55 2.67 -6.25
N LYS A 62 -15.98 3.90 -6.00
CA LYS A 62 -17.05 4.57 -6.77
C LYS A 62 -16.51 5.55 -7.79
N CYS A 63 -15.42 6.19 -7.45
CA CYS A 63 -14.67 7.12 -8.29
C CYS A 63 -13.22 7.18 -7.79
N TYR A 64 -12.26 7.09 -8.69
CA TYR A 64 -10.85 7.22 -8.31
C TYR A 64 -10.63 8.60 -7.66
N PRO A 65 -9.96 8.68 -6.50
CA PRO A 65 -9.95 9.90 -5.67
C PRO A 65 -9.26 11.11 -6.29
N LEU A 66 -8.42 10.90 -7.31
CA LEU A 66 -7.68 11.99 -7.98
C LEU A 66 -8.59 13.11 -8.49
N GLN A 67 -9.70 12.75 -9.14
CA GLN A 67 -10.60 13.76 -9.71
C GLN A 67 -11.41 14.51 -8.64
N PRO A 68 -12.19 13.85 -7.76
CA PRO A 68 -12.96 14.56 -6.73
C PRO A 68 -12.06 15.23 -5.69
N GLY A 69 -11.00 14.56 -5.24
CA GLY A 69 -10.03 15.15 -4.31
C GLY A 69 -9.26 16.32 -4.91
N GLY A 70 -8.88 16.20 -6.19
CA GLY A 70 -8.23 17.29 -6.94
C GLY A 70 -9.12 18.51 -7.11
N LEU A 71 -10.44 18.33 -7.32
CA LEU A 71 -11.39 19.45 -7.34
C LEU A 71 -11.45 20.19 -5.99
N LEU A 72 -11.46 19.46 -4.88
CA LEU A 72 -11.42 20.05 -3.54
C LEU A 72 -10.10 20.79 -3.29
N ALA A 73 -8.96 20.23 -3.70
CA ALA A 73 -7.65 20.88 -3.59
C ALA A 73 -7.56 22.17 -4.42
N ILE A 74 -8.02 22.15 -5.67
CA ILE A 74 -8.09 23.35 -6.54
C ILE A 74 -8.98 24.40 -5.90
N GLN A 75 -10.13 24.01 -5.37
CA GLN A 75 -11.04 24.92 -4.70
C GLN A 75 -10.41 25.54 -3.45
N ALA A 76 -9.70 24.76 -2.63
CA ALA A 76 -9.04 25.26 -1.43
C ALA A 76 -8.01 26.36 -1.76
N VAL A 77 -7.19 26.13 -2.79
CA VAL A 77 -6.24 27.15 -3.28
C VAL A 77 -6.97 28.38 -3.83
N ALA A 78 -8.02 28.19 -4.63
CA ALA A 78 -8.79 29.28 -5.21
C ALA A 78 -9.50 30.16 -4.18
N LEU A 79 -9.91 29.58 -3.03
CA LEU A 79 -10.51 30.29 -1.91
C LEU A 79 -9.48 30.97 -1.00
N GLY A 80 -8.20 30.65 -1.14
CA GLY A 80 -7.15 31.14 -0.24
C GLY A 80 -7.08 30.41 1.11
N MET A 81 -7.60 29.16 1.19
CA MET A 81 -7.42 28.30 2.37
C MET A 81 -5.96 27.88 2.54
N THR A 82 -5.22 27.82 1.46
CA THR A 82 -3.78 27.69 1.38
C THR A 82 -3.25 28.43 0.16
N SER A 83 -1.93 28.67 0.10
CA SER A 83 -1.29 29.36 -1.02
C SER A 83 -0.67 28.36 -2.03
N PRO A 84 -0.55 28.74 -3.32
CA PRO A 84 0.21 27.92 -4.28
C PRO A 84 1.67 27.69 -3.86
N SER A 85 2.28 28.63 -3.14
CA SER A 85 3.65 28.51 -2.62
C SER A 85 3.75 27.48 -1.51
N THR A 86 2.78 27.42 -0.61
CA THR A 86 2.73 26.38 0.45
C THR A 86 2.55 25.00 -0.17
N VAL A 87 1.64 24.87 -1.15
CA VAL A 87 1.47 23.59 -1.89
C VAL A 87 2.76 23.17 -2.58
N TYR A 88 3.43 24.10 -3.25
CA TYR A 88 4.71 23.80 -3.90
C TYR A 88 5.77 23.36 -2.92
N HIS A 89 5.86 24.01 -1.76
CA HIS A 89 6.79 23.64 -0.69
C HIS A 89 6.53 22.21 -0.16
N GLU A 90 5.26 21.83 0.06
CA GLU A 90 4.93 20.46 0.47
C GLU A 90 5.32 19.43 -0.61
N VAL A 91 5.18 19.77 -1.89
CA VAL A 91 5.62 18.92 -3.01
C VAL A 91 7.15 18.79 -3.03
N GLU A 92 7.90 19.88 -2.80
CA GLU A 92 9.37 19.83 -2.69
C GLU A 92 9.81 18.90 -1.55
N LEU A 93 9.18 19.01 -0.39
CA LEU A 93 9.45 18.15 0.76
C LEU A 93 9.12 16.67 0.47
N GLY A 94 8.18 16.39 -0.43
CA GLY A 94 7.81 15.04 -0.84
C GLY A 94 8.51 14.54 -2.11
N LEU A 95 9.53 15.24 -2.62
CA LEU A 95 10.13 14.93 -3.92
C LEU A 95 10.75 13.53 -3.98
N GLU A 96 11.40 13.07 -2.91
CA GLU A 96 11.99 11.73 -2.86
C GLU A 96 10.94 10.64 -2.99
N VAL A 97 9.77 10.82 -2.36
CA VAL A 97 8.64 9.89 -2.46
C VAL A 97 8.06 9.87 -3.87
N ILE A 98 7.95 11.04 -4.50
CA ILE A 98 7.51 11.16 -5.90
C ILE A 98 8.46 10.41 -6.84
N LEU A 99 9.77 10.62 -6.70
CA LEU A 99 10.78 9.93 -7.51
C LEU A 99 10.79 8.42 -7.25
N LEU A 100 10.60 8.00 -6.00
CA LEU A 100 10.44 6.59 -5.68
C LEU A 100 9.23 5.99 -6.39
N LEU A 101 8.05 6.60 -6.25
CA LEU A 101 6.84 6.07 -6.88
C LEU A 101 6.99 5.97 -8.40
N ILE A 102 7.61 6.97 -9.03
CA ILE A 102 7.81 6.95 -10.48
C ILE A 102 8.80 5.86 -10.88
N PHE A 103 9.98 5.83 -10.29
CA PHE A 103 11.06 4.98 -10.80
C PHE A 103 11.10 3.59 -10.16
N MET A 104 10.76 3.46 -8.88
CA MET A 104 10.78 2.15 -8.23
C MET A 104 9.63 1.28 -8.73
N VAL A 105 8.39 1.80 -8.76
CA VAL A 105 7.24 1.05 -9.28
C VAL A 105 7.45 0.66 -10.73
N ALA A 106 7.92 1.60 -11.58
CA ALA A 106 8.28 1.29 -12.97
C ALA A 106 9.45 0.30 -13.07
N GLY A 107 10.45 0.38 -12.18
CA GLY A 107 11.57 -0.56 -12.14
C GLY A 107 11.13 -1.99 -11.83
N ILE A 108 10.27 -2.15 -10.84
CA ILE A 108 9.76 -3.46 -10.41
C ILE A 108 8.90 -4.10 -11.51
N TYR A 109 8.22 -3.32 -12.34
CA TYR A 109 7.50 -3.83 -13.51
C TYR A 109 8.39 -4.74 -14.40
N PHE A 110 9.68 -4.41 -14.54
CA PHE A 110 10.60 -5.18 -15.39
C PHE A 110 11.19 -6.43 -14.73
N ILE A 111 10.96 -6.65 -13.44
CA ILE A 111 11.35 -7.89 -12.74
C ILE A 111 10.16 -8.79 -12.40
N LYS A 112 8.96 -8.43 -12.83
CA LYS A 112 7.71 -9.14 -12.50
C LYS A 112 7.67 -10.59 -12.99
N ASP A 113 8.33 -10.92 -14.13
CA ASP A 113 8.30 -12.30 -14.66
C ASP A 113 9.03 -13.27 -13.72
N MET A 114 10.11 -12.83 -13.08
CA MET A 114 10.80 -13.59 -12.04
C MET A 114 9.89 -13.82 -10.84
N LEU A 115 9.16 -12.78 -10.39
CA LEU A 115 8.22 -12.90 -9.28
C LEU A 115 7.07 -13.85 -9.63
N LEU A 116 6.51 -13.73 -10.83
CA LEU A 116 5.48 -14.65 -11.36
C LEU A 116 5.99 -16.09 -11.34
N TYR A 117 7.22 -16.34 -11.80
CA TYR A 117 7.83 -17.65 -11.78
C TYR A 117 7.94 -18.22 -10.36
N VAL A 118 8.47 -17.45 -9.41
CA VAL A 118 8.63 -17.86 -8.00
C VAL A 118 7.29 -18.24 -7.37
N PHE A 119 6.30 -17.36 -7.42
CA PHE A 119 4.98 -17.65 -6.80
C PHE A 119 4.24 -18.80 -7.50
N THR A 120 4.37 -18.92 -8.83
CA THR A 120 3.81 -20.06 -9.58
C THR A 120 4.40 -21.37 -9.08
N LYS A 121 5.73 -21.45 -8.96
CA LYS A 121 6.40 -22.68 -8.50
C LYS A 121 6.04 -23.00 -7.04
N ILE A 122 5.93 -22.02 -6.16
CA ILE A 122 5.45 -22.21 -4.79
C ILE A 122 4.03 -22.83 -4.81
N LEU A 123 3.10 -22.26 -5.58
CA LEU A 123 1.71 -22.74 -5.65
C LEU A 123 1.60 -24.16 -6.21
N VAL A 124 2.39 -24.48 -7.23
CA VAL A 124 2.36 -25.77 -7.91
C VAL A 124 3.00 -26.89 -7.08
N TYR A 125 4.14 -26.61 -6.42
CA TYR A 125 4.92 -27.66 -5.73
C TYR A 125 4.55 -27.85 -4.26
N VAL A 126 3.98 -26.83 -3.59
CA VAL A 126 3.62 -26.92 -2.17
C VAL A 126 2.22 -27.53 -2.00
N ARG A 127 2.14 -28.77 -1.53
CA ARG A 127 0.88 -29.52 -1.41
C ARG A 127 0.07 -29.19 -0.14
N SER A 128 0.74 -28.82 0.93
CA SER A 128 0.08 -28.49 2.19
C SER A 128 -0.51 -27.07 2.12
N LYS A 129 -1.83 -26.95 2.30
CA LYS A 129 -2.51 -25.65 2.31
C LYS A 129 -1.93 -24.71 3.39
N LEU A 130 -1.63 -25.25 4.57
CA LEU A 130 -1.04 -24.47 5.67
C LEU A 130 0.33 -23.90 5.27
N ILE A 131 1.22 -24.77 4.75
CA ILE A 131 2.57 -24.38 4.33
C ILE A 131 2.49 -23.40 3.15
N LEU A 132 1.59 -23.65 2.20
CA LEU A 132 1.36 -22.77 1.06
C LEU A 132 0.92 -21.37 1.52
N SER A 133 -0.04 -21.27 2.42
CA SER A 133 -0.53 -20.00 2.95
C SER A 133 0.55 -19.26 3.74
N LEU A 134 1.35 -19.99 4.56
CA LEU A 134 2.50 -19.40 5.24
C LEU A 134 3.56 -18.88 4.27
N LEU A 135 3.90 -19.67 3.24
CA LEU A 135 4.90 -19.25 2.25
C LEU A 135 4.42 -18.06 1.45
N PHE A 136 3.14 -18.02 1.02
CA PHE A 136 2.60 -16.86 0.32
C PHE A 136 2.63 -15.60 1.20
N SER A 137 2.23 -15.70 2.46
CA SER A 137 2.30 -14.57 3.39
C SER A 137 3.75 -14.15 3.67
N PHE A 138 4.64 -15.10 3.95
CA PHE A 138 6.04 -14.82 4.27
C PHE A 138 6.82 -14.27 3.07
N VAL A 139 6.68 -14.88 1.89
CA VAL A 139 7.35 -14.42 0.66
C VAL A 139 6.81 -13.05 0.26
N ALA A 140 5.48 -12.83 0.38
CA ALA A 140 4.89 -11.52 0.16
C ALA A 140 5.44 -10.48 1.14
N ALA A 141 5.64 -10.83 2.41
CA ALA A 141 6.25 -9.94 3.40
C ALA A 141 7.71 -9.60 3.06
N VAL A 142 8.53 -10.61 2.77
CA VAL A 142 9.94 -10.40 2.39
C VAL A 142 10.04 -9.53 1.12
N LEU A 143 9.25 -9.85 0.11
CA LEU A 143 9.27 -9.09 -1.13
C LEU A 143 8.77 -7.64 -0.91
N SER A 144 7.70 -7.45 -0.15
CA SER A 144 7.16 -6.12 0.12
C SER A 144 8.08 -5.26 0.99
N ALA A 145 9.01 -5.85 1.71
CA ALA A 145 10.04 -5.10 2.43
C ALA A 145 11.08 -4.44 1.49
N PHE A 146 11.22 -4.92 0.25
CA PHE A 146 12.16 -4.38 -0.74
C PHE A 146 11.47 -3.88 -2.02
N LEU A 147 10.24 -4.32 -2.23
CA LEU A 147 9.40 -3.95 -3.36
C LEU A 147 8.12 -3.33 -2.80
N ASP A 148 7.51 -2.44 -3.56
CA ASP A 148 6.22 -1.87 -3.15
C ASP A 148 5.13 -2.95 -2.98
N ALA A 149 4.29 -2.78 -1.93
CA ALA A 149 3.20 -3.71 -1.61
C ALA A 149 2.18 -3.89 -2.75
N LEU A 150 1.92 -2.83 -3.52
CA LEU A 150 1.02 -2.89 -4.68
C LEU A 150 1.56 -3.82 -5.76
N THR A 151 2.84 -3.74 -6.06
CA THR A 151 3.47 -4.58 -7.09
C THR A 151 3.47 -6.06 -6.71
N VAL A 152 3.81 -6.39 -5.46
CA VAL A 152 3.75 -7.79 -4.98
C VAL A 152 2.31 -8.30 -5.09
N THR A 153 1.33 -7.49 -4.70
CA THR A 153 -0.09 -7.83 -4.80
C THR A 153 -0.53 -8.01 -6.26
N ALA A 154 -0.08 -7.14 -7.17
CA ALA A 154 -0.36 -7.25 -8.61
C ALA A 154 0.13 -8.58 -9.20
N VAL A 155 1.34 -9.00 -8.84
CA VAL A 155 1.91 -10.28 -9.26
C VAL A 155 1.05 -11.45 -8.77
N VAL A 156 0.69 -11.46 -7.49
CA VAL A 156 -0.12 -12.54 -6.91
C VAL A 156 -1.53 -12.59 -7.53
N ILE A 157 -2.15 -11.43 -7.79
CA ILE A 157 -3.41 -11.32 -8.52
C ILE A 157 -3.29 -11.89 -9.93
N THR A 158 -2.24 -11.54 -10.67
CA THR A 158 -2.02 -12.01 -12.05
C THR A 158 -1.95 -13.54 -12.10
N ILE A 159 -1.26 -14.17 -11.16
CA ILE A 159 -1.17 -15.62 -11.05
C ILE A 159 -2.55 -16.23 -10.75
N ALA A 160 -3.27 -15.64 -9.82
CA ALA A 160 -4.59 -16.14 -9.45
C ALA A 160 -5.61 -16.03 -10.59
N VAL A 161 -5.60 -14.91 -11.34
CA VAL A 161 -6.43 -14.73 -12.55
C VAL A 161 -6.03 -15.76 -13.61
N GLY A 162 -4.72 -15.97 -13.84
CA GLY A 162 -4.20 -16.94 -14.79
C GLY A 162 -4.71 -18.34 -14.48
N PHE A 163 -4.51 -18.82 -13.26
CA PHE A 163 -4.96 -20.16 -12.88
C PHE A 163 -6.47 -20.31 -12.84
N TYR A 164 -7.20 -19.27 -12.41
CA TYR A 164 -8.66 -19.27 -12.49
C TYR A 164 -9.14 -19.41 -13.93
N SER A 165 -8.59 -18.61 -14.83
CA SER A 165 -8.94 -18.64 -16.26
C SER A 165 -8.67 -20.01 -16.89
N ILE A 166 -7.50 -20.61 -16.60
CA ILE A 166 -7.11 -21.93 -17.10
C ILE A 166 -8.09 -23.00 -16.61
N TYR A 167 -8.34 -23.03 -15.30
CA TYR A 167 -9.29 -24.01 -14.76
C TYR A 167 -10.69 -23.83 -15.34
N HIS A 168 -11.21 -22.61 -15.37
CA HIS A 168 -12.54 -22.32 -15.90
C HIS A 168 -12.67 -22.73 -17.37
N LYS A 169 -11.65 -22.50 -18.18
CA LYS A 169 -11.59 -22.89 -19.58
C LYS A 169 -11.66 -24.41 -19.75
N VAL A 170 -10.83 -25.16 -19.03
CA VAL A 170 -10.79 -26.63 -19.11
C VAL A 170 -12.07 -27.23 -18.53
N ALA A 171 -12.59 -26.71 -17.43
CA ALA A 171 -13.85 -27.14 -16.81
C ALA A 171 -15.08 -26.90 -17.72
N SER A 172 -14.94 -26.00 -18.71
CA SER A 172 -15.91 -25.75 -19.77
C SER A 172 -15.68 -26.60 -21.03
N GLY A 173 -14.75 -27.58 -20.98
CA GLY A 173 -14.48 -28.50 -22.10
C GLY A 173 -13.63 -27.90 -23.22
N LYS A 174 -12.90 -26.83 -22.98
CA LYS A 174 -12.01 -26.18 -23.95
C LYS A 174 -10.54 -26.49 -23.68
N GLU A 175 -9.71 -26.44 -24.71
CA GLU A 175 -8.24 -26.56 -24.58
C GLU A 175 -7.59 -25.25 -24.11
N PHE A 176 -6.35 -25.29 -23.63
CA PHE A 176 -5.61 -24.17 -23.04
C PHE A 176 -5.51 -22.94 -23.97
N HIS A 177 -5.54 -23.12 -25.28
CA HIS A 177 -5.33 -22.04 -26.26
C HIS A 177 -6.61 -21.45 -26.87
N HIS A 178 -7.78 -22.00 -26.55
CA HIS A 178 -9.05 -21.48 -27.09
C HIS A 178 -9.46 -20.19 -26.38
N ASP A 179 -10.06 -19.28 -27.12
CA ASP A 179 -10.71 -18.10 -26.53
C ASP A 179 -11.87 -18.52 -25.65
N HIS A 180 -11.96 -17.94 -24.46
CA HIS A 180 -12.95 -18.29 -23.46
C HIS A 180 -13.31 -17.11 -22.56
N ASP A 181 -14.61 -16.90 -22.40
CA ASP A 181 -15.12 -15.96 -21.39
C ASP A 181 -15.20 -16.66 -20.04
N PHE A 182 -14.25 -16.36 -19.15
CA PHE A 182 -14.17 -16.91 -17.80
C PHE A 182 -15.04 -16.16 -16.77
N HIS A 183 -15.88 -15.21 -17.21
CA HIS A 183 -16.88 -14.55 -16.39
C HIS A 183 -18.25 -15.25 -16.45
N ASP A 184 -18.46 -16.13 -17.42
CA ASP A 184 -19.71 -16.84 -17.63
C ASP A 184 -19.68 -18.26 -17.04
N ASP A 185 -20.14 -18.40 -15.79
CA ASP A 185 -20.19 -19.68 -15.07
C ASP A 185 -21.18 -20.70 -15.69
N GLU A 186 -22.08 -20.29 -16.58
CA GLU A 186 -23.02 -21.22 -17.22
C GLU A 186 -22.29 -22.19 -18.16
N GLN A 187 -21.15 -21.79 -18.67
CA GLN A 187 -20.29 -22.62 -19.52
C GLN A 187 -19.61 -23.76 -18.76
N VAL A 188 -19.48 -23.66 -17.44
CA VAL A 188 -18.88 -24.73 -16.62
C VAL A 188 -19.85 -25.86 -16.42
N GLY A 189 -19.46 -27.07 -16.81
CA GLY A 189 -20.26 -28.27 -16.68
C GLY A 189 -20.69 -28.54 -15.22
N PRO A 190 -21.90 -29.09 -14.97
CA PRO A 190 -22.42 -29.29 -13.62
C PRO A 190 -21.48 -30.03 -12.65
N PRO A 191 -20.72 -31.05 -13.06
CA PRO A 191 -19.77 -31.74 -12.18
C PRO A 191 -18.64 -30.84 -11.64
N ASN A 192 -18.27 -29.81 -12.41
CA ASN A 192 -17.12 -28.95 -12.11
C ASN A 192 -17.51 -27.69 -11.31
N ARG A 193 -18.80 -27.40 -11.13
CA ARG A 193 -19.26 -26.18 -10.44
C ARG A 193 -18.91 -26.18 -8.95
N ASP A 194 -19.03 -27.33 -8.28
CA ASP A 194 -18.66 -27.45 -6.86
C ASP A 194 -17.15 -27.24 -6.65
N ASP A 195 -16.33 -27.81 -7.53
CA ASP A 195 -14.88 -27.61 -7.52
C ASP A 195 -14.50 -26.15 -7.83
N LEU A 196 -15.25 -25.46 -8.71
CA LEU A 196 -15.07 -24.04 -8.98
C LEU A 196 -15.33 -23.18 -7.73
N GLU A 197 -16.39 -23.46 -6.98
CA GLU A 197 -16.68 -22.72 -5.73
C GLU A 197 -15.62 -22.98 -4.64
N LYS A 198 -15.15 -24.22 -4.50
CA LYS A 198 -14.04 -24.55 -3.59
C LYS A 198 -12.74 -23.85 -4.03
N PHE A 199 -12.49 -23.78 -5.33
CA PHE A 199 -11.31 -23.08 -5.87
C PHE A 199 -11.38 -21.57 -5.64
N ARG A 200 -12.55 -20.95 -5.82
CA ARG A 200 -12.78 -19.55 -5.45
C ARG A 200 -12.49 -19.28 -3.98
N ALA A 201 -12.96 -20.15 -3.10
CA ALA A 201 -12.72 -20.03 -1.66
C ALA A 201 -11.24 -20.22 -1.31
N PHE A 202 -10.55 -21.15 -1.98
CA PHE A 202 -9.11 -21.35 -1.86
C PHE A 202 -8.34 -20.08 -2.29
N LEU A 203 -8.65 -19.53 -3.47
CA LEU A 203 -7.99 -18.32 -3.98
C LEU A 203 -8.24 -17.12 -3.06
N ARG A 204 -9.47 -16.91 -2.58
CA ARG A 204 -9.77 -15.82 -1.62
C ARG A 204 -8.87 -15.90 -0.40
N SER A 205 -8.77 -17.08 0.24
CA SER A 205 -7.94 -17.22 1.42
C SER A 205 -6.47 -16.98 1.12
N LEU A 206 -5.97 -17.48 -0.01
CA LEU A 206 -4.58 -17.30 -0.41
C LEU A 206 -4.25 -15.83 -0.70
N MET A 207 -5.14 -15.12 -1.42
CA MET A 207 -4.98 -13.70 -1.71
C MET A 207 -4.98 -12.84 -0.44
N MET A 208 -5.87 -13.15 0.51
CA MET A 208 -5.90 -12.44 1.79
C MET A 208 -4.61 -12.66 2.60
N HIS A 209 -4.08 -13.88 2.65
CA HIS A 209 -2.79 -14.15 3.31
C HIS A 209 -1.63 -13.40 2.64
N ALA A 210 -1.60 -13.34 1.30
CA ALA A 210 -0.59 -12.60 0.57
C ALA A 210 -0.72 -11.08 0.81
N ALA A 211 -1.93 -10.54 0.73
CA ALA A 211 -2.17 -9.10 0.96
C ALA A 211 -1.85 -8.67 2.41
N VAL A 212 -2.16 -9.50 3.41
CA VAL A 212 -1.69 -9.26 4.79
C VAL A 212 -0.17 -9.39 4.88
N GLY A 213 0.42 -10.36 4.17
CA GLY A 213 1.87 -10.52 4.08
C GLY A 213 2.55 -9.25 3.58
N THR A 214 2.02 -8.60 2.53
CA THR A 214 2.59 -7.34 2.05
C THR A 214 2.54 -6.23 3.09
N ALA A 215 1.46 -6.12 3.87
CA ALA A 215 1.37 -5.15 4.95
C ALA A 215 2.37 -5.44 6.09
N LEU A 216 2.56 -6.74 6.44
CA LEU A 216 3.53 -7.16 7.45
C LEU A 216 4.98 -6.83 7.07
N GLY A 217 5.32 -6.96 5.81
CA GLY A 217 6.67 -6.65 5.31
C GLY A 217 6.85 -5.17 4.99
N GLY A 218 5.83 -4.57 4.38
CA GLY A 218 5.86 -3.17 3.96
C GLY A 218 6.13 -2.20 5.10
N VAL A 219 5.60 -2.45 6.29
CA VAL A 219 5.83 -1.61 7.48
C VAL A 219 7.28 -1.65 7.99
N CYS A 220 8.06 -2.66 7.62
CA CYS A 220 9.38 -2.91 8.20
C CYS A 220 10.48 -2.02 7.64
N THR A 221 10.35 -1.56 6.39
CA THR A 221 11.42 -0.85 5.68
C THR A 221 10.90 0.42 5.02
N LEU A 222 11.81 1.32 4.71
CA LEU A 222 11.45 2.61 4.14
C LEU A 222 10.85 2.53 2.74
N VAL A 223 11.15 1.48 1.94
CA VAL A 223 10.64 1.32 0.57
C VAL A 223 9.36 0.50 0.47
N GLY A 224 8.98 -0.19 1.54
CA GLY A 224 7.85 -1.11 1.52
C GLY A 224 6.48 -0.43 1.34
N GLU A 225 6.37 0.81 1.79
CA GLU A 225 5.15 1.63 1.68
C GLU A 225 5.54 3.11 1.47
N PRO A 226 4.80 3.90 0.67
CA PRO A 226 5.17 5.29 0.35
C PRO A 226 5.32 6.20 1.57
N GLN A 227 4.47 6.06 2.59
CA GLN A 227 4.53 6.87 3.80
C GLN A 227 5.81 6.64 4.63
N ASN A 228 6.41 5.45 4.53
CA ASN A 228 7.62 5.13 5.26
C ASN A 228 8.77 6.05 4.82
N ILE A 229 8.82 6.39 3.53
CA ILE A 229 9.84 7.28 2.99
C ILE A 229 9.64 8.70 3.47
N ILE A 230 8.38 9.18 3.49
CA ILE A 230 8.07 10.51 4.03
C ILE A 230 8.57 10.61 5.48
N ILE A 231 8.33 9.56 6.27
CA ILE A 231 8.77 9.50 7.67
C ILE A 231 10.29 9.41 7.76
N ALA A 232 10.93 8.55 6.95
CA ALA A 232 12.38 8.38 6.94
C ALA A 232 13.10 9.67 6.53
N ASP A 233 12.64 10.35 5.49
CA ASP A 233 13.18 11.63 5.01
C ASP A 233 13.08 12.71 6.10
N ARG A 234 11.88 12.89 6.69
CA ARG A 234 11.68 13.84 7.79
C ARG A 234 12.50 13.52 9.03
N ALA A 235 12.78 12.25 9.28
CA ALA A 235 13.59 11.78 10.39
C ALA A 235 15.09 11.74 10.07
N GLY A 236 15.49 11.81 8.80
CA GLY A 236 16.87 11.67 8.36
C GLY A 236 17.41 10.26 8.54
N TRP A 237 16.56 9.22 8.42
CA TRP A 237 16.94 7.83 8.59
C TRP A 237 17.25 7.16 7.26
N ASP A 238 18.37 6.44 7.19
CA ASP A 238 18.67 5.56 6.08
C ASP A 238 17.86 4.24 6.14
N PHE A 239 18.03 3.37 5.14
CA PHE A 239 17.30 2.11 5.04
C PHE A 239 17.52 1.19 6.25
N VAL A 240 18.77 1.07 6.73
CA VAL A 240 19.12 0.16 7.83
C VAL A 240 18.66 0.74 9.16
N GLU A 241 18.85 2.02 9.38
CA GLU A 241 18.40 2.71 10.58
C GLU A 241 16.88 2.66 10.69
N PHE A 242 16.13 2.92 9.60
CA PHE A 242 14.68 2.80 9.58
C PHE A 242 14.24 1.40 10.00
N PHE A 243 14.80 0.36 9.39
CA PHE A 243 14.48 -1.03 9.74
C PHE A 243 14.74 -1.33 11.21
N LEU A 244 15.89 -0.92 11.74
CA LEU A 244 16.28 -1.15 13.14
C LEU A 244 15.32 -0.45 14.10
N ARG A 245 14.97 0.82 13.83
CA ARG A 245 14.05 1.59 14.67
C ARG A 245 12.62 1.04 14.65
N MET A 246 12.17 0.51 13.51
CA MET A 246 10.85 -0.12 13.39
C MET A 246 10.80 -1.53 14.00
N SER A 247 11.92 -2.26 14.02
CA SER A 247 11.99 -3.68 14.38
C SER A 247 11.40 -4.03 15.75
N PRO A 248 11.51 -3.19 16.81
CA PRO A 248 10.92 -3.50 18.11
C PRO A 248 9.40 -3.68 18.07
N VAL A 249 8.71 -3.02 17.12
CA VAL A 249 7.27 -3.15 16.93
C VAL A 249 6.95 -4.12 15.80
N THR A 250 7.63 -4.02 14.68
CA THR A 250 7.28 -4.75 13.46
C THR A 250 7.62 -6.23 13.52
N MET A 251 8.72 -6.63 14.16
CA MET A 251 9.11 -8.05 14.24
C MET A 251 8.14 -8.88 15.10
N PRO A 252 7.71 -8.45 16.31
CA PRO A 252 6.64 -9.12 17.04
C PRO A 252 5.33 -9.20 16.24
N VAL A 253 4.95 -8.13 15.52
CA VAL A 253 3.75 -8.10 14.69
C VAL A 253 3.87 -9.07 13.50
N LEU A 254 5.02 -9.16 12.84
CA LEU A 254 5.29 -10.14 11.78
C LEU A 254 5.12 -11.56 12.30
N ALA A 255 5.72 -11.87 13.46
CA ALA A 255 5.62 -13.19 14.07
C ALA A 255 4.15 -13.55 14.41
N VAL A 256 3.40 -12.63 15.04
CA VAL A 256 1.99 -12.86 15.38
C VAL A 256 1.11 -12.90 14.13
N GLY A 257 1.40 -12.11 13.10
CA GLY A 257 0.72 -12.17 11.80
C GLY A 257 0.85 -13.55 11.15
N LEU A 258 2.06 -14.13 11.13
CA LEU A 258 2.30 -15.48 10.63
C LEU A 258 1.66 -16.57 11.51
N LEU A 259 1.65 -16.41 12.84
CA LEU A 259 0.91 -17.29 13.74
C LEU A 259 -0.61 -17.21 13.49
N THR A 260 -1.12 -16.04 13.13
CA THR A 260 -2.53 -15.86 12.76
C THR A 260 -2.86 -16.62 11.46
N VAL A 261 -1.94 -16.69 10.48
CA VAL A 261 -2.10 -17.58 9.30
C VAL A 261 -2.29 -19.03 9.74
N ILE A 262 -1.43 -19.52 10.64
CA ILE A 262 -1.49 -20.90 11.14
C ILE A 262 -2.82 -21.15 11.86
N PHE A 263 -3.23 -20.21 12.70
CA PHE A 263 -4.51 -20.30 13.43
C PHE A 263 -5.70 -20.38 12.48
N LEU A 264 -5.78 -19.47 11.50
CA LEU A 264 -6.90 -19.39 10.56
C LEU A 264 -7.00 -20.61 9.64
N GLU A 265 -5.88 -21.08 9.11
CA GLU A 265 -5.87 -22.28 8.26
C GLU A 265 -6.17 -23.56 9.05
N SER A 266 -5.77 -23.64 10.33
CA SER A 266 -6.01 -24.79 11.20
C SER A 266 -7.46 -24.84 11.68
N THR A 267 -8.03 -23.70 12.07
CA THR A 267 -9.40 -23.61 12.60
C THR A 267 -10.48 -23.48 11.51
N LYS A 268 -10.09 -23.05 10.32
CA LYS A 268 -10.97 -22.88 9.14
C LYS A 268 -12.11 -21.87 9.38
N VAL A 269 -11.89 -20.87 10.19
CA VAL A 269 -12.85 -19.80 10.50
C VAL A 269 -12.66 -18.60 9.55
N PHE A 270 -13.59 -17.67 9.55
CA PHE A 270 -13.55 -16.42 8.76
C PHE A 270 -13.35 -16.61 7.24
N GLY A 271 -13.69 -17.80 6.69
CA GLY A 271 -13.57 -18.09 5.26
C GLY A 271 -12.22 -18.66 4.83
N TYR A 272 -11.37 -19.07 5.79
CA TYR A 272 -10.10 -19.74 5.57
C TYR A 272 -10.23 -21.28 5.60
N GLY A 273 -9.15 -22.00 5.31
CA GLY A 273 -9.07 -23.46 5.39
C GLY A 273 -9.55 -24.21 4.15
N SER A 274 -10.00 -23.52 3.10
CA SER A 274 -10.39 -24.18 1.84
C SER A 274 -9.17 -24.72 1.11
N LYS A 275 -9.21 -26.02 0.76
CA LYS A 275 -8.15 -26.67 -0.02
C LYS A 275 -8.47 -26.58 -1.50
N ILE A 276 -7.42 -26.60 -2.33
CA ILE A 276 -7.58 -26.71 -3.78
C ILE A 276 -8.12 -28.11 -4.12
N PRO A 277 -9.17 -28.25 -4.94
CA PRO A 277 -9.65 -29.55 -5.40
C PRO A 277 -8.59 -30.29 -6.21
N PRO A 278 -8.52 -31.65 -6.10
CA PRO A 278 -7.56 -32.43 -6.88
C PRO A 278 -7.71 -32.26 -8.41
N SER A 279 -8.95 -32.13 -8.90
CA SER A 279 -9.24 -31.84 -10.32
C SER A 279 -8.61 -30.55 -10.79
N VAL A 280 -8.74 -29.46 -9.99
CA VAL A 280 -8.14 -28.15 -10.26
C VAL A 280 -6.60 -28.25 -10.23
N MET A 281 -6.06 -28.91 -9.22
CA MET A 281 -4.60 -29.06 -9.08
C MET A 281 -3.99 -29.81 -10.26
N ASN A 282 -4.64 -30.87 -10.75
CA ASN A 282 -4.12 -31.62 -11.91
C ASN A 282 -4.07 -30.74 -13.17
N ILE A 283 -5.10 -29.94 -13.42
CA ILE A 283 -5.14 -29.03 -14.57
C ILE A 283 -4.02 -27.99 -14.46
N ILE A 284 -3.79 -27.43 -13.27
CA ILE A 284 -2.72 -26.45 -13.04
C ILE A 284 -1.33 -27.07 -13.25
N LEU A 285 -1.14 -28.31 -12.79
CA LEU A 285 0.10 -29.05 -12.98
C LEU A 285 0.39 -29.37 -14.44
N ASP A 286 -0.63 -29.80 -15.18
CA ASP A 286 -0.48 -30.10 -16.60
C ASP A 286 -0.17 -28.84 -17.40
N PHE A 287 -0.80 -27.71 -17.03
CA PHE A 287 -0.50 -26.41 -17.60
C PHE A 287 0.95 -25.97 -17.30
N ASP A 288 1.42 -26.06 -16.05
CA ASP A 288 2.79 -25.68 -15.67
C ASP A 288 3.84 -26.51 -16.40
N ARG A 289 3.61 -27.84 -16.56
CA ARG A 289 4.49 -28.70 -17.35
C ARG A 289 4.53 -28.28 -18.81
N HIS A 290 3.38 -27.97 -19.38
CA HIS A 290 3.30 -27.54 -20.78
C HIS A 290 4.01 -26.21 -21.00
N GLU A 291 3.91 -25.27 -20.07
CA GLU A 291 4.63 -24.01 -20.10
C GLU A 291 6.16 -24.22 -19.91
N ASP A 292 6.58 -25.11 -19.00
CA ASP A 292 8.00 -25.41 -18.79
C ASP A 292 8.63 -26.03 -20.04
N GLU A 293 7.92 -26.91 -20.77
CA GLU A 293 8.37 -27.50 -22.03
C GLU A 293 8.53 -26.46 -23.16
N ARG A 294 7.78 -25.38 -23.11
CA ARG A 294 7.84 -24.26 -24.06
C ARG A 294 8.92 -23.26 -23.77
N ARG A 295 9.35 -23.16 -22.50
CA ARG A 295 10.39 -22.21 -22.11
C ARG A 295 11.69 -22.45 -22.80
N THR A 296 12.21 -21.41 -23.44
CA THR A 296 13.49 -21.41 -24.11
C THR A 296 14.62 -21.09 -23.13
N LYS A 297 15.86 -21.32 -23.55
CA LYS A 297 17.05 -20.88 -22.81
C LYS A 297 17.06 -19.35 -22.60
N GLN A 298 16.48 -18.62 -23.54
CA GLN A 298 16.37 -17.15 -23.45
C GLN A 298 15.42 -16.73 -22.36
N ASP A 299 14.30 -17.43 -22.15
CA ASP A 299 13.34 -17.14 -21.10
C ASP A 299 13.95 -17.36 -19.70
N TYR A 300 14.69 -18.46 -19.53
CA TYR A 300 15.44 -18.70 -18.30
C TYR A 300 16.53 -17.64 -18.07
N ALA A 301 17.25 -17.22 -19.12
CA ALA A 301 18.24 -16.16 -19.01
C ALA A 301 17.61 -14.83 -18.57
N ARG A 302 16.41 -14.50 -19.05
CA ARG A 302 15.65 -13.31 -18.60
C ARG A 302 15.30 -13.40 -17.12
N ILE A 303 14.78 -14.54 -16.64
CA ILE A 303 14.44 -14.75 -15.23
C ILE A 303 15.68 -14.59 -14.35
N ILE A 304 16.84 -15.15 -14.77
CA ILE A 304 18.10 -15.03 -14.04
C ILE A 304 18.57 -13.56 -14.01
N ALA A 305 18.50 -12.85 -15.15
CA ALA A 305 18.85 -11.44 -15.21
C ALA A 305 17.98 -10.60 -14.25
N GLN A 306 16.66 -10.84 -14.23
CA GLN A 306 15.73 -10.19 -13.31
C GLN A 306 16.06 -10.52 -11.84
N ALA A 307 16.44 -11.76 -11.52
CA ALA A 307 16.86 -12.14 -10.16
C ALA A 307 18.15 -11.42 -9.73
N VAL A 308 19.13 -11.26 -10.63
CA VAL A 308 20.35 -10.49 -10.38
C VAL A 308 20.04 -9.02 -10.16
N VAL A 309 19.12 -8.45 -10.94
CA VAL A 309 18.68 -7.06 -10.76
C VAL A 309 17.92 -6.88 -9.44
N ALA A 310 17.09 -7.85 -9.04
CA ALA A 310 16.43 -7.83 -7.73
C ALA A 310 17.46 -7.90 -6.58
N LEU A 311 18.52 -8.69 -6.72
CA LEU A 311 19.62 -8.72 -5.75
C LEU A 311 20.37 -7.37 -5.70
N TRP A 312 20.59 -6.74 -6.86
CA TRP A 312 21.16 -5.39 -6.95
C TRP A 312 20.30 -4.37 -6.19
N LEU A 313 18.98 -4.43 -6.34
CA LEU A 313 18.06 -3.58 -5.59
C LEU A 313 18.31 -3.70 -4.08
N VAL A 314 18.31 -4.94 -3.55
CA VAL A 314 18.51 -5.19 -2.12
C VAL A 314 19.86 -4.64 -1.66
N ILE A 315 20.94 -4.90 -2.39
CA ILE A 315 22.29 -4.41 -2.07
C ILE A 315 22.33 -2.88 -2.13
N GLY A 316 21.76 -2.27 -3.17
CA GLY A 316 21.74 -0.81 -3.34
C GLY A 316 21.04 -0.08 -2.21
N LEU A 317 19.90 -0.63 -1.74
CA LEU A 317 19.16 -0.09 -0.61
C LEU A 317 19.90 -0.29 0.73
N MET A 318 20.44 -1.48 0.99
CA MET A 318 21.16 -1.77 2.24
C MET A 318 22.46 -0.97 2.40
N LEU A 319 23.16 -0.72 1.30
CA LEU A 319 24.42 0.05 1.30
C LEU A 319 24.20 1.55 1.07
N HIS A 320 22.94 1.98 0.94
CA HIS A 320 22.58 3.40 0.68
C HIS A 320 23.38 4.02 -0.47
N LEU A 321 23.48 3.29 -1.60
CA LEU A 321 24.34 3.68 -2.72
C LEU A 321 23.87 4.95 -3.43
N ALA A 322 22.58 5.26 -3.37
CA ALA A 322 21.96 6.46 -3.91
C ALA A 322 20.58 6.68 -3.28
N ALA A 323 19.97 7.84 -3.54
CA ALA A 323 18.56 8.07 -3.20
C ALA A 323 17.66 6.97 -3.81
N VAL A 324 16.64 6.56 -3.07
CA VAL A 324 15.82 5.37 -3.38
C VAL A 324 15.22 5.42 -4.79
N GLY A 325 14.74 6.58 -5.21
CA GLY A 325 14.23 6.77 -6.58
C GLY A 325 15.29 6.51 -7.67
N LEU A 326 16.55 6.89 -7.43
CA LEU A 326 17.66 6.65 -8.36
C LEU A 326 18.06 5.17 -8.40
N ILE A 327 17.97 4.46 -7.28
CA ILE A 327 18.11 2.99 -7.27
C ILE A 327 17.02 2.38 -8.14
N GLY A 328 15.76 2.84 -8.04
CA GLY A 328 14.66 2.43 -8.91
C GLY A 328 14.96 2.66 -10.41
N LEU A 329 15.49 3.83 -10.76
CA LEU A 329 15.93 4.11 -12.13
C LEU A 329 17.04 3.14 -12.59
N SER A 330 18.00 2.80 -11.72
CA SER A 330 19.04 1.82 -12.05
C SER A 330 18.46 0.44 -12.36
N ILE A 331 17.38 0.04 -11.68
CA ILE A 331 16.66 -1.21 -11.96
C ILE A 331 16.06 -1.18 -13.36
N ILE A 332 15.40 -0.08 -13.75
CA ILE A 332 14.86 0.08 -15.09
C ILE A 332 15.97 -0.14 -16.13
N VAL A 333 17.09 0.56 -15.97
CA VAL A 333 18.22 0.49 -16.91
C VAL A 333 18.80 -0.93 -16.96
N LEU A 334 19.09 -1.55 -15.82
CA LEU A 334 19.67 -2.89 -15.76
C LEU A 334 18.70 -3.95 -16.30
N ALA A 335 17.45 -3.95 -15.81
CA ALA A 335 16.47 -4.94 -16.24
C ALA A 335 16.21 -4.85 -17.74
N THR A 336 15.94 -3.66 -18.28
CA THR A 336 15.66 -3.49 -19.73
C THR A 336 16.86 -3.86 -20.60
N SER A 337 18.09 -3.49 -20.18
CA SER A 337 19.31 -3.80 -20.91
C SER A 337 19.56 -5.30 -21.01
N PHE A 338 19.33 -6.06 -19.95
CA PHE A 338 19.64 -7.50 -19.90
C PHE A 338 18.44 -8.40 -20.28
N THR A 339 17.23 -7.85 -20.39
CA THR A 339 16.04 -8.60 -20.86
C THR A 339 15.66 -8.30 -22.31
N GLY A 340 16.36 -7.33 -22.96
CA GLY A 340 16.15 -6.98 -24.36
C GLY A 340 14.94 -6.08 -24.61
N VAL A 341 14.50 -5.31 -23.60
CA VAL A 341 13.46 -4.29 -23.74
C VAL A 341 14.12 -2.97 -24.16
N ILE A 342 13.96 -2.58 -25.42
CA ILE A 342 14.62 -1.40 -25.99
C ILE A 342 13.64 -0.37 -26.59
N GLU A 343 12.35 -0.70 -26.66
CA GLU A 343 11.36 0.13 -27.32
C GLU A 343 10.68 1.06 -26.30
N GLU A 344 10.60 2.35 -26.64
CA GLU A 344 10.04 3.41 -25.79
C GLU A 344 8.63 3.07 -25.28
N HIS A 345 7.75 2.51 -26.15
CA HIS A 345 6.39 2.16 -25.75
C HIS A 345 6.32 1.03 -24.71
N GLN A 346 7.30 0.11 -24.68
CA GLN A 346 7.38 -0.94 -23.66
C GLN A 346 7.85 -0.37 -22.32
N ILE A 347 8.76 0.60 -22.36
CA ILE A 347 9.21 1.34 -21.18
C ILE A 347 8.05 2.18 -20.64
N GLY A 348 7.32 2.87 -21.53
CA GLY A 348 6.17 3.71 -21.16
C GLY A 348 5.10 2.98 -20.36
N LYS A 349 4.80 1.71 -20.70
CA LYS A 349 3.82 0.89 -19.96
C LYS A 349 4.15 0.71 -18.48
N ALA A 350 5.42 0.66 -18.12
CA ALA A 350 5.84 0.56 -16.73
C ALA A 350 5.47 1.82 -15.92
N PHE A 351 5.54 2.98 -16.56
CA PHE A 351 5.16 4.25 -15.92
C PHE A 351 3.64 4.45 -15.83
N GLU A 352 2.86 3.83 -16.71
CA GLU A 352 1.38 3.90 -16.66
C GLU A 352 0.83 3.37 -15.32
N GLU A 353 1.49 2.41 -14.69
CA GLU A 353 1.08 1.87 -13.39
C GLU A 353 1.43 2.81 -12.23
N ALA A 354 2.52 3.58 -12.32
CA ALA A 354 3.02 4.46 -11.27
C ALA A 354 2.32 5.83 -11.23
N LEU A 355 2.07 6.42 -12.39
CA LEU A 355 1.65 7.82 -12.52
C LEU A 355 0.31 8.18 -11.86
N PRO A 356 -0.77 7.35 -11.91
CA PRO A 356 -2.04 7.72 -11.29
C PRO A 356 -1.95 7.93 -9.79
N PHE A 357 -1.21 7.06 -9.08
CA PHE A 357 -1.02 7.21 -7.64
C PHE A 357 -0.07 8.37 -7.31
N THR A 358 0.97 8.57 -8.10
CA THR A 358 1.88 9.73 -7.96
C THR A 358 1.12 11.06 -8.08
N ALA A 359 0.21 11.17 -9.06
CA ALA A 359 -0.63 12.34 -9.21
C ALA A 359 -1.58 12.56 -8.00
N LEU A 360 -2.14 11.47 -7.45
CA LEU A 360 -2.98 11.52 -6.25
C LEU A 360 -2.16 11.97 -5.02
N LEU A 361 -0.90 11.54 -4.90
CA LEU A 361 -0.02 11.99 -3.83
C LEU A 361 0.20 13.52 -3.85
N VAL A 362 0.34 14.12 -5.05
CA VAL A 362 0.44 15.59 -5.16
C VAL A 362 -0.85 16.26 -4.68
N VAL A 363 -2.02 15.67 -4.90
CA VAL A 363 -3.28 16.16 -4.32
C VAL A 363 -3.27 16.03 -2.79
N PHE A 364 -2.69 14.97 -2.22
CA PHE A 364 -2.51 14.84 -0.76
C PHE A 364 -1.70 16.02 -0.21
N PHE A 365 -0.58 16.36 -0.83
CA PHE A 365 0.25 17.50 -0.42
C PHE A 365 -0.51 18.83 -0.44
N ALA A 366 -1.40 19.02 -1.42
CA ALA A 366 -2.24 20.22 -1.44
C ALA A 366 -3.24 20.28 -0.26
N ILE A 367 -3.80 19.15 0.16
CA ILE A 367 -4.67 19.09 1.35
C ILE A 367 -3.84 19.25 2.64
N VAL A 368 -2.63 18.67 2.69
CA VAL A 368 -1.69 18.87 3.82
C VAL A 368 -1.33 20.34 3.96
N ALA A 369 -1.09 21.05 2.85
CA ALA A 369 -0.86 22.50 2.88
C ALA A 369 -2.04 23.28 3.52
N VAL A 370 -3.29 22.88 3.26
CA VAL A 370 -4.48 23.47 3.94
C VAL A 370 -4.43 23.17 5.44
N ILE A 371 -4.12 21.93 5.82
CA ILE A 371 -4.03 21.51 7.23
C ILE A 371 -3.00 22.37 7.96
N ASN A 372 -1.82 22.55 7.37
CA ASN A 372 -0.71 23.32 7.94
C ASN A 372 -1.07 24.82 8.05
N ASP A 373 -1.52 25.44 6.96
CA ASP A 373 -1.85 26.87 6.93
C ASP A 373 -3.01 27.22 7.87
N GLN A 374 -3.97 26.31 8.08
CA GLN A 374 -5.12 26.50 8.98
C GLN A 374 -4.86 25.99 10.41
N GLY A 375 -3.72 25.31 10.65
CA GLY A 375 -3.38 24.74 11.97
C GLY A 375 -4.39 23.72 12.49
N LEU A 376 -5.00 22.92 11.61
CA LEU A 376 -6.16 22.08 11.95
C LEU A 376 -5.84 21.01 13.00
N PHE A 377 -4.69 20.36 12.90
CA PHE A 377 -4.31 19.27 13.79
C PHE A 377 -3.62 19.73 15.08
N ALA A 378 -3.27 21.02 15.22
CA ALA A 378 -2.61 21.54 16.40
C ALA A 378 -3.32 21.20 17.73
N PRO A 379 -4.65 21.23 17.87
CA PRO A 379 -5.31 20.81 19.11
C PRO A 379 -5.14 19.34 19.45
N VAL A 380 -5.17 18.45 18.45
CA VAL A 380 -4.98 17.00 18.63
C VAL A 380 -3.54 16.72 19.06
N ILE A 381 -2.58 17.31 18.36
CA ILE A 381 -1.16 17.18 18.68
C ILE A 381 -0.85 17.72 20.06
N ASN A 382 -1.32 18.92 20.41
CA ASN A 382 -1.12 19.51 21.73
C ASN A 382 -1.67 18.63 22.85
N TYR A 383 -2.82 17.99 22.66
CA TYR A 383 -3.37 17.04 23.64
C TYR A 383 -2.45 15.83 23.85
N VAL A 384 -1.92 15.25 22.76
CA VAL A 384 -1.04 14.08 22.85
C VAL A 384 0.36 14.48 23.35
N LEU A 385 0.86 15.65 22.98
CA LEU A 385 2.15 16.16 23.46
C LEU A 385 2.16 16.52 24.97
N GLN A 386 0.98 16.68 25.60
CA GLN A 386 0.88 16.81 27.06
C GLN A 386 1.12 15.49 27.80
N GLN A 387 1.08 14.36 27.09
CA GLN A 387 1.39 13.05 27.65
C GLN A 387 2.90 12.82 27.58
N GLU A 388 3.40 11.91 28.41
CA GLU A 388 4.83 11.61 28.48
C GLU A 388 5.11 10.12 28.27
N GLY A 389 6.31 9.82 27.77
CA GLY A 389 6.85 8.47 27.68
C GLY A 389 5.99 7.49 26.87
N ALA A 390 5.85 6.28 27.37
CA ALA A 390 5.14 5.20 26.67
C ALA A 390 3.66 5.52 26.36
N THR A 391 3.00 6.29 27.22
CA THR A 391 1.59 6.70 27.01
C THR A 391 1.47 7.62 25.80
N GLN A 392 2.39 8.54 25.61
CA GLN A 392 2.43 9.42 24.45
C GLN A 392 2.63 8.62 23.15
N VAL A 393 3.60 7.72 23.13
CA VAL A 393 3.89 6.81 21.99
C VAL A 393 2.65 5.99 21.63
N ALA A 394 2.02 5.35 22.62
CA ALA A 394 0.83 4.53 22.41
C ALA A 394 -0.38 5.35 21.94
N SER A 395 -0.53 6.58 22.43
CA SER A 395 -1.60 7.47 21.97
C SER A 395 -1.45 7.85 20.50
N PHE A 396 -0.23 8.15 20.05
CA PHE A 396 0.06 8.35 18.62
C PHE A 396 -0.22 7.09 17.79
N PHE A 397 0.21 5.91 18.26
CA PHE A 397 -0.09 4.64 17.59
C PHE A 397 -1.61 4.44 17.40
N VAL A 398 -2.40 4.65 18.46
CA VAL A 398 -3.86 4.47 18.41
C VAL A 398 -4.53 5.52 17.53
N ALA A 399 -4.17 6.79 17.68
CA ALA A 399 -4.77 7.89 16.91
C ALA A 399 -4.53 7.71 15.40
N ASN A 400 -3.28 7.40 15.02
CA ASN A 400 -2.93 7.10 13.64
C ASN A 400 -3.67 5.85 13.14
N GLY A 401 -3.75 4.78 13.95
CA GLY A 401 -4.41 3.54 13.59
C GLY A 401 -5.90 3.67 13.34
N LEU A 402 -6.61 4.43 14.17
CA LEU A 402 -8.04 4.68 13.98
C LEU A 402 -8.32 5.46 12.70
N LEU A 403 -7.53 6.49 12.43
CA LEU A 403 -7.71 7.30 11.23
C LEU A 403 -7.29 6.52 9.97
N SER A 404 -6.18 5.80 10.00
CA SER A 404 -5.70 5.00 8.89
C SER A 404 -6.59 3.80 8.56
N ALA A 405 -7.32 3.24 9.54
CA ALA A 405 -8.28 2.17 9.28
C ALA A 405 -9.44 2.59 8.35
N ILE A 406 -9.74 3.87 8.23
CA ILE A 406 -10.84 4.41 7.42
C ILE A 406 -10.37 5.31 6.27
N SER A 407 -9.12 5.77 6.31
CA SER A 407 -8.51 6.68 5.35
C SER A 407 -7.25 6.07 4.75
N ASP A 408 -6.63 6.75 3.80
CA ASP A 408 -5.34 6.37 3.22
C ASP A 408 -4.20 6.56 4.24
N ASN A 409 -3.31 5.57 4.36
CA ASN A 409 -2.20 5.57 5.31
C ASN A 409 -1.11 6.61 4.97
N VAL A 410 -0.89 6.90 3.69
CA VAL A 410 0.10 7.91 3.25
C VAL A 410 -0.35 9.30 3.70
N PHE A 411 -1.63 9.62 3.48
CA PHE A 411 -2.21 10.89 3.92
C PHE A 411 -2.09 11.06 5.44
N VAL A 412 -2.50 10.05 6.22
CA VAL A 412 -2.45 10.11 7.69
C VAL A 412 -1.02 10.31 8.18
N ALA A 413 -0.07 9.52 7.68
CA ALA A 413 1.33 9.64 8.08
C ALA A 413 1.93 11.01 7.74
N THR A 414 1.63 11.54 6.55
CA THR A 414 2.14 12.86 6.11
C THR A 414 1.68 13.97 7.05
N VAL A 415 0.41 13.96 7.45
CA VAL A 415 -0.13 14.95 8.39
C VAL A 415 0.59 14.86 9.74
N TYR A 416 0.61 13.67 10.35
CA TYR A 416 1.15 13.54 11.70
C TYR A 416 2.66 13.74 11.79
N ILE A 417 3.44 13.29 10.79
CA ILE A 417 4.89 13.53 10.79
C ILE A 417 5.22 15.01 10.58
N GLY A 418 4.45 15.73 9.77
CA GLY A 418 4.59 17.17 9.59
C GLY A 418 4.35 17.94 10.88
N GLU A 419 3.33 17.57 11.63
CA GLU A 419 2.99 18.21 12.91
C GLU A 419 4.05 17.96 13.99
N ILE A 420 4.56 16.72 14.14
CA ILE A 420 5.63 16.46 15.12
C ILE A 420 6.96 17.09 14.69
N GLN A 421 7.22 17.24 13.38
CA GLN A 421 8.34 17.98 12.86
C GLN A 421 8.27 19.46 13.27
N THR A 422 7.08 20.05 13.16
CA THR A 422 6.84 21.43 13.61
C THR A 422 7.04 21.55 15.11
N ALA A 423 6.59 20.57 15.90
CA ALA A 423 6.82 20.54 17.35
C ALA A 423 8.31 20.43 17.72
N LEU A 424 9.08 19.63 16.95
CA LEU A 424 10.55 19.53 17.09
C LEU A 424 11.22 20.87 16.77
N ASN A 425 10.89 21.48 15.65
CA ASN A 425 11.48 22.74 15.19
C ASN A 425 11.19 23.90 16.17
N ASN A 426 10.03 23.86 16.82
CA ASN A 426 9.62 24.84 17.84
C ASN A 426 10.17 24.52 19.25
N GLY A 427 10.96 23.45 19.41
CA GLY A 427 11.52 23.04 20.70
C GLY A 427 10.50 22.53 21.71
N VAL A 428 9.29 22.13 21.26
CA VAL A 428 8.22 21.57 22.12
C VAL A 428 8.57 20.13 22.52
N ILE A 429 9.22 19.39 21.62
CA ILE A 429 9.76 18.04 21.86
C ILE A 429 11.22 18.00 21.52
N ASN A 430 11.97 17.08 22.13
CA ASN A 430 13.34 16.81 21.76
C ASN A 430 13.42 15.76 20.64
N ARG A 431 14.61 15.56 20.10
CA ARG A 431 14.85 14.64 19.00
C ARG A 431 14.51 13.18 19.34
N ASP A 432 14.87 12.69 20.52
CA ASP A 432 14.56 11.32 20.95
C ASP A 432 13.04 11.08 21.00
N THR A 433 12.28 12.05 21.49
CA THR A 433 10.82 11.99 21.47
C THR A 433 10.29 11.98 20.03
N PHE A 434 10.80 12.84 19.16
CA PHE A 434 10.43 12.86 17.76
C PHE A 434 10.66 11.49 17.10
N ASP A 435 11.83 10.88 17.31
CA ASP A 435 12.18 9.58 16.75
C ASP A 435 11.19 8.47 17.23
N LEU A 436 10.87 8.43 18.52
CA LEU A 436 9.89 7.48 19.07
C LEU A 436 8.49 7.70 18.49
N LEU A 437 8.07 8.96 18.35
CA LEU A 437 6.77 9.29 17.77
C LEU A 437 6.72 8.98 16.27
N ALA A 438 7.80 9.17 15.53
CA ALA A 438 7.90 8.78 14.14
C ALA A 438 7.72 7.26 13.95
N VAL A 439 8.30 6.43 14.84
CA VAL A 439 8.05 4.98 14.86
C VAL A 439 6.57 4.69 15.17
N ALA A 440 5.97 5.39 16.14
CA ALA A 440 4.57 5.21 16.49
C ALA A 440 3.62 5.60 15.35
N ILE A 441 3.92 6.69 14.62
CA ILE A 441 3.18 7.11 13.44
C ILE A 441 3.27 6.05 12.35
N ASN A 442 4.47 5.61 11.98
CA ASN A 442 4.66 4.61 10.94
C ASN A 442 3.93 3.30 11.26
N THR A 443 4.16 2.76 12.44
CA THR A 443 3.56 1.49 12.84
C THR A 443 2.06 1.61 13.10
N GLY A 444 1.61 2.74 13.64
CA GLY A 444 0.20 3.05 13.85
C GLY A 444 -0.57 3.21 12.54
N THR A 445 0.00 3.85 11.53
CA THR A 445 -0.67 3.98 10.23
C THR A 445 -0.71 2.67 9.45
N ASN A 446 0.33 1.83 9.53
CA ASN A 446 0.45 0.61 8.73
C ASN A 446 -0.29 -0.59 9.33
N ILE A 447 -0.11 -0.85 10.62
CA ILE A 447 -0.56 -2.11 11.24
C ILE A 447 -2.09 -2.18 11.35
N PRO A 448 -2.82 -1.20 11.93
CA PRO A 448 -4.27 -1.24 11.98
C PRO A 448 -4.98 -1.00 10.64
N SER A 449 -4.29 -0.47 9.63
CA SER A 449 -4.87 -0.17 8.31
C SER A 449 -5.41 -1.40 7.58
N VAL A 450 -4.94 -2.60 7.93
CA VAL A 450 -5.48 -3.87 7.39
C VAL A 450 -6.95 -4.12 7.78
N ALA A 451 -7.54 -3.29 8.63
CA ALA A 451 -8.94 -3.40 9.04
C ALA A 451 -9.91 -3.24 7.88
N THR A 452 -9.60 -2.39 6.92
CA THR A 452 -10.48 -2.14 5.78
C THR A 452 -9.70 -2.03 4.46
N PRO A 453 -10.35 -2.28 3.32
CA PRO A 453 -9.72 -2.08 2.02
C PRO A 453 -9.22 -0.65 1.77
N ASN A 454 -9.85 0.36 2.36
CA ASN A 454 -9.46 1.76 2.16
C ASN A 454 -8.19 2.13 2.94
N GLY A 455 -7.97 1.49 4.09
CA GLY A 455 -6.81 1.74 4.92
C GLY A 455 -5.50 1.18 4.34
N GLN A 456 -5.59 0.10 3.54
CA GLN A 456 -4.41 -0.58 3.01
C GLN A 456 -4.45 -0.64 1.48
N ALA A 457 -3.47 -0.02 0.83
CA ALA A 457 -3.42 0.10 -0.62
C ALA A 457 -3.46 -1.28 -1.33
N ALA A 458 -2.74 -2.28 -0.82
CA ALA A 458 -2.76 -3.63 -1.36
C ALA A 458 -4.16 -4.27 -1.31
N PHE A 459 -4.94 -4.00 -0.25
CA PHE A 459 -6.31 -4.50 -0.11
C PHE A 459 -7.27 -3.81 -1.07
N LEU A 460 -7.15 -2.48 -1.19
CA LEU A 460 -7.95 -1.73 -2.15
C LEU A 460 -7.66 -2.19 -3.58
N PHE A 461 -6.38 -2.38 -3.91
CA PHE A 461 -5.96 -2.87 -5.21
C PHE A 461 -6.50 -4.27 -5.51
N LEU A 462 -6.44 -5.21 -4.56
CA LEU A 462 -7.03 -6.54 -4.69
C LEU A 462 -8.54 -6.44 -4.93
N LEU A 463 -9.26 -5.60 -4.18
CA LEU A 463 -10.71 -5.46 -4.29
C LEU A 463 -11.17 -4.79 -5.60
N THR A 464 -10.34 -3.90 -6.17
CA THR A 464 -10.63 -3.23 -7.45
C THR A 464 -10.14 -4.03 -8.67
N SER A 465 -9.36 -5.08 -8.46
CA SER A 465 -8.78 -5.90 -9.52
C SER A 465 -9.84 -6.74 -10.27
N ALA A 466 -9.47 -7.19 -11.47
CA ALA A 466 -10.29 -8.14 -12.24
C ALA A 466 -10.51 -9.47 -11.48
N LEU A 467 -9.67 -9.82 -10.52
CA LEU A 467 -9.80 -11.04 -9.73
C LEU A 467 -10.97 -11.00 -8.75
N ALA A 468 -11.24 -9.85 -8.12
CA ALA A 468 -12.23 -9.76 -7.05
C ALA A 468 -13.63 -10.30 -7.44
N PRO A 469 -14.23 -9.92 -8.58
CA PRO A 469 -15.50 -10.51 -9.01
C PRO A 469 -15.38 -12.00 -9.31
N LEU A 470 -14.28 -12.47 -9.89
CA LEU A 470 -14.08 -13.89 -10.23
C LEU A 470 -14.07 -14.79 -8.99
N ILE A 471 -13.44 -14.35 -7.92
CA ILE A 471 -13.41 -15.08 -6.64
C ILE A 471 -14.54 -14.67 -5.69
N ARG A 472 -15.47 -13.84 -6.16
CA ARG A 472 -16.61 -13.31 -5.38
C ARG A 472 -16.16 -12.68 -4.05
N LEU A 473 -15.09 -11.85 -4.10
CA LEU A 473 -14.59 -11.08 -2.99
C LEU A 473 -15.28 -9.72 -2.95
N SER A 474 -16.04 -9.46 -1.90
CA SER A 474 -16.71 -8.17 -1.67
C SER A 474 -15.98 -7.39 -0.56
N TYR A 475 -16.26 -6.07 -0.47
CA TYR A 475 -15.74 -5.21 0.58
C TYR A 475 -15.96 -5.81 1.99
N MET A 476 -17.20 -6.13 2.32
CA MET A 476 -17.52 -6.67 3.65
C MET A 476 -16.89 -8.03 3.90
N LYS A 477 -16.80 -8.88 2.87
CA LYS A 477 -16.13 -10.17 3.00
C LYS A 477 -14.63 -10.01 3.28
N MET A 478 -13.99 -9.03 2.64
CA MET A 478 -12.59 -8.70 2.90
C MET A 478 -12.40 -8.20 4.33
N VAL A 479 -13.25 -7.28 4.82
CA VAL A 479 -13.24 -6.80 6.22
C VAL A 479 -13.38 -7.96 7.21
N VAL A 480 -14.34 -8.87 6.98
CA VAL A 480 -14.52 -10.06 7.86
C VAL A 480 -13.29 -10.98 7.84
N MET A 481 -12.70 -11.20 6.67
CA MET A 481 -11.49 -12.03 6.56
C MET A 481 -10.27 -11.34 7.17
N ALA A 482 -10.17 -10.03 7.11
CA ALA A 482 -9.08 -9.25 7.70
C ALA A 482 -9.21 -9.09 9.23
N LEU A 483 -10.42 -9.19 9.78
CA LEU A 483 -10.69 -8.92 11.20
C LEU A 483 -9.76 -9.65 12.19
N PRO A 484 -9.48 -10.97 12.06
CA PRO A 484 -8.56 -11.65 12.96
C PRO A 484 -7.15 -11.04 12.94
N TYR A 485 -6.66 -10.69 11.76
CA TYR A 485 -5.37 -10.02 11.59
C TYR A 485 -5.38 -8.62 12.20
N THR A 486 -6.42 -7.85 11.93
CA THR A 486 -6.59 -6.51 12.51
C THR A 486 -6.47 -6.56 14.04
N ILE A 487 -7.17 -7.50 14.68
CA ILE A 487 -7.16 -7.63 16.13
C ILE A 487 -5.78 -8.08 16.64
N THR A 488 -5.24 -9.16 16.11
CA THR A 488 -3.98 -9.74 16.61
C THR A 488 -2.80 -8.81 16.37
N MET A 489 -2.70 -8.22 15.17
CA MET A 489 -1.60 -7.34 14.81
C MET A 489 -1.69 -5.99 15.54
N SER A 490 -2.88 -5.37 15.63
CA SER A 490 -3.04 -4.08 16.32
C SER A 490 -2.79 -4.19 17.82
N ILE A 491 -3.27 -5.26 18.47
CA ILE A 491 -3.00 -5.49 19.90
C ILE A 491 -1.51 -5.71 20.12
N THR A 492 -0.86 -6.53 19.28
CA THR A 492 0.58 -6.79 19.39
C THR A 492 1.39 -5.53 19.14
N GLY A 493 1.04 -4.74 18.11
CA GLY A 493 1.68 -3.47 17.81
C GLY A 493 1.53 -2.46 18.95
N PHE A 494 0.33 -2.35 19.53
CA PHE A 494 0.08 -1.51 20.70
C PHE A 494 0.92 -1.92 21.91
N ILE A 495 0.94 -3.23 22.24
CA ILE A 495 1.74 -3.76 23.36
C ILE A 495 3.23 -3.50 23.12
N ALA A 496 3.71 -3.72 21.91
CA ALA A 496 5.10 -3.50 21.56
C ALA A 496 5.45 -1.99 21.63
N ALA A 497 4.60 -1.12 21.11
CA ALA A 497 4.80 0.33 21.18
C ALA A 497 4.80 0.85 22.62
N TYR A 498 3.89 0.35 23.47
CA TYR A 498 3.75 0.81 24.84
C TYR A 498 4.84 0.28 25.78
N PHE A 499 5.15 -1.02 25.71
CA PHE A 499 6.02 -1.67 26.69
C PHE A 499 7.45 -1.92 26.20
N TYR A 500 7.64 -2.06 24.90
CA TYR A 500 8.91 -2.57 24.36
C TYR A 500 9.69 -1.57 23.52
N LEU A 501 9.04 -0.61 22.85
CA LEU A 501 9.72 0.31 21.93
C LEU A 501 10.79 1.15 22.62
N MET A 502 10.47 1.80 23.75
CA MET A 502 11.43 2.69 24.43
C MET A 502 12.66 1.91 24.97
N PRO A 503 12.53 0.80 25.74
CA PRO A 503 13.70 0.05 26.20
C PRO A 503 14.50 -0.54 25.03
N ALA A 504 13.84 -1.08 24.00
CA ALA A 504 14.56 -1.62 22.85
C ALA A 504 15.31 -0.54 22.04
N THR A 505 14.76 0.67 21.92
CA THR A 505 15.45 1.80 21.30
C THR A 505 16.71 2.17 22.09
N GLN A 506 16.65 2.16 23.42
CA GLN A 506 17.80 2.39 24.28
C GLN A 506 18.88 1.30 24.10
N ASP A 507 18.47 0.03 24.06
CA ASP A 507 19.38 -1.08 23.78
C ASP A 507 20.09 -0.94 22.42
N LEU A 508 19.38 -0.47 21.39
CA LEU A 508 19.93 -0.23 20.05
C LEU A 508 20.95 0.93 20.07
N TYR A 509 20.73 1.99 20.85
CA TYR A 509 21.71 3.07 21.05
C TYR A 509 22.95 2.56 21.78
N GLU A 510 22.77 1.80 22.87
CA GLU A 510 23.90 1.25 23.64
C GLU A 510 24.73 0.25 22.82
N ALA A 511 24.10 -0.50 21.94
CA ALA A 511 24.77 -1.38 20.98
C ALA A 511 25.46 -0.66 19.83
N GLY A 512 25.27 0.65 19.68
CA GLY A 512 25.81 1.44 18.56
C GLY A 512 25.23 1.08 17.20
N LEU A 513 24.02 0.49 17.17
CA LEU A 513 23.35 0.04 15.95
C LEU A 513 22.53 1.15 15.29
N ILE A 514 22.10 2.14 16.06
CA ILE A 514 21.42 3.35 15.57
C ILE A 514 22.12 4.60 16.15
N THR A 515 22.00 5.71 15.43
CA THR A 515 22.66 6.97 15.82
C THR A 515 21.68 7.86 16.58
N GLN A 516 22.15 8.45 17.69
CA GLN A 516 21.40 9.50 18.36
C GLN A 516 21.60 10.81 17.60
N HIS A 517 20.57 11.25 16.88
CA HIS A 517 20.61 12.49 16.13
C HIS A 517 20.45 13.69 17.10
N THR A 518 21.41 14.57 17.15
CA THR A 518 21.41 15.73 18.06
C THR A 518 20.88 17.02 17.43
N GLU A 519 20.68 17.05 16.10
CA GLU A 519 20.27 18.23 15.34
C GLU A 519 18.91 18.03 14.64
N SER A 520 18.20 19.16 14.42
CA SER A 520 16.98 19.15 13.62
C SER A 520 17.28 18.78 12.16
N PRO A 521 16.50 17.94 11.49
CA PRO A 521 16.77 17.45 10.11
C PRO A 521 16.86 18.54 9.02
N GLY A 522 16.59 19.80 9.35
CA GLY A 522 16.63 20.92 8.40
C GLY A 522 18.00 21.57 8.17
N GLU A 523 19.05 21.22 8.95
CA GLU A 523 20.37 21.90 8.85
C GLU A 523 21.45 21.13 8.09
N THR A 524 21.21 19.90 7.66
CA THR A 524 22.21 19.05 6.99
C THR A 524 22.40 19.32 5.48
N GLY A 525 21.76 20.37 4.93
CA GLY A 525 21.80 20.71 3.50
C GLY A 525 23.02 21.48 2.99
N SER A 526 24.04 21.80 3.82
CA SER A 526 25.13 22.69 3.36
C SER A 526 26.54 22.36 3.81
N SER A 527 26.90 21.13 4.18
CA SER A 527 28.33 20.86 4.46
C SER A 527 28.79 19.51 3.91
N SER A 528 29.76 19.65 2.97
CA SER A 528 30.79 18.71 2.55
C SER A 528 30.45 17.61 1.55
N HIS A 529 30.40 18.01 0.29
CA HIS A 529 30.99 17.17 -0.77
C HIS A 529 32.37 17.73 -1.12
N HIS A 530 33.41 17.04 -0.66
CA HIS A 530 34.73 17.05 -1.28
C HIS A 530 35.03 15.65 -1.79
#